data_8f852f4d776d12359c48e42f6d9bfcc1
#
_entry.id   8f852f4d776d12359c48e42f6d9bfcc1
#
_cell.length_a   1.000
_cell.length_b   1.000
_cell.length_c   1.000
_cell.angle_alpha   90.00
_cell.angle_beta   90.00
_cell.angle_gamma   90.00
#
_symmetry.space_group_name_H-M   'P 1'
#
loop_
_entity.id
_entity.type
_entity.pdbx_description
1 polymer ?
#
loop_
_entity_poly.entity_id
_entity_poly.type
_entity_poly.pdbx_seq_one_letter_code
_entity_poly.pdbx_strand_id
1 'polypeptide(L)'
;MALTKIDDRGVKYPLDLLDSEKIRFGTGNDLELYHDGTSSYIVNGTGNLHIRNSGSNHIKIQPNPSEEGIVATANGAVGIYYDGVKKF
;
A
#
# COMPACT_ATOMS: atom_id res chain seq x y z
N MET A 1 -5.03 9.27 30.62
CA MET A 1 -5.28 7.83 30.49
C MET A 1 -5.10 7.42 29.04
N ALA A 2 -4.40 6.32 28.80
CA ALA A 2 -4.21 5.83 27.47
C ALA A 2 -5.41 5.02 26.99
N LEU A 3 -5.75 5.16 25.72
CA LEU A 3 -6.76 4.31 25.09
C LEU A 3 -6.11 3.01 24.67
N THR A 4 -6.71 1.89 25.06
CA THR A 4 -6.23 0.56 24.65
C THR A 4 -7.01 0.01 23.46
N LYS A 5 -8.15 0.60 23.17
CA LYS A 5 -8.98 0.25 22.02
C LYS A 5 -9.56 1.50 21.39
N ILE A 6 -9.69 1.46 20.07
CA ILE A 6 -10.37 2.50 19.31
C ILE A 6 -11.50 1.82 18.55
N ASP A 7 -12.73 2.27 18.78
CA ASP A 7 -13.89 1.80 18.05
C ASP A 7 -14.34 2.87 17.05
N ASP A 8 -15.44 2.63 16.36
CA ASP A 8 -15.93 3.54 15.33
C ASP A 8 -16.37 4.89 15.86
N ARG A 9 -16.48 5.06 17.19
CA ARG A 9 -16.77 6.36 17.81
C ARG A 9 -15.52 7.05 18.30
N GLY A 10 -14.40 6.30 18.43
CA GLY A 10 -13.14 6.84 18.90
C GLY A 10 -12.23 7.38 17.81
N VAL A 11 -12.59 7.16 16.54
CA VAL A 11 -11.79 7.59 15.40
C VAL A 11 -12.63 8.49 14.51
N LYS A 12 -12.11 9.69 14.27
CA LYS A 12 -12.76 10.64 13.37
C LYS A 12 -12.18 10.52 11.98
N TYR A 13 -13.03 10.55 10.96
CA TYR A 13 -12.60 10.46 9.57
C TYR A 13 -12.50 11.84 8.93
N PRO A 14 -11.50 12.06 8.06
CA PRO A 14 -10.43 11.13 7.75
C PRO A 14 -9.45 10.98 8.90
N LEU A 15 -8.74 9.85 8.95
CA LEU A 15 -7.68 9.65 9.91
C LEU A 15 -6.39 10.22 9.33
N ASP A 16 -5.93 11.34 9.86
CA ASP A 16 -4.75 12.04 9.34
C ASP A 16 -3.56 11.81 10.24
N LEU A 17 -2.50 11.23 9.67
CA LEU A 17 -1.23 11.07 10.36
C LEU A 17 -0.26 12.10 9.80
N LEU A 18 0.53 12.68 10.70
CA LEU A 18 1.54 13.67 10.33
C LEU A 18 2.81 12.97 9.84
N ASP A 19 3.76 13.77 9.37
CA ASP A 19 5.04 13.24 8.90
C ASP A 19 5.70 12.35 9.93
N SER A 20 6.20 11.22 9.48
CA SER A 20 6.89 10.22 10.30
C SER A 20 6.01 9.52 11.33
N GLU A 21 4.74 9.84 11.40
CA GLU A 21 3.80 9.05 12.18
C GLU A 21 3.42 7.80 11.40
N LYS A 22 3.34 6.68 12.09
CA LYS A 22 3.26 5.36 11.44
C LYS A 22 2.01 4.60 11.85
N ILE A 23 1.50 3.82 10.90
CA ILE A 23 0.58 2.73 11.22
C ILE A 23 1.42 1.46 11.23
N ARG A 24 1.37 0.71 12.32
CA ARG A 24 2.19 -0.48 12.50
C ARG A 24 1.32 -1.70 12.73
N PHE A 25 1.78 -2.83 12.22
CA PHE A 25 1.07 -4.09 12.33
C PHE A 25 2.03 -5.17 12.85
N GLY A 26 1.49 -6.07 13.66
CA GLY A 26 2.25 -7.18 14.22
C GLY A 26 2.87 -6.84 15.56
N THR A 27 3.15 -7.87 16.36
CA THR A 27 3.71 -7.69 17.69
C THR A 27 5.07 -7.01 17.66
N GLY A 28 5.88 -7.32 16.64
CA GLY A 28 7.20 -6.73 16.47
C GLY A 28 7.22 -5.53 15.56
N ASN A 29 6.06 -4.94 15.26
CA ASN A 29 5.96 -3.81 14.34
C ASN A 29 6.54 -4.15 12.96
N ASP A 30 6.19 -5.34 12.46
CA ASP A 30 6.82 -5.92 11.28
C ASP A 30 6.42 -5.24 9.98
N LEU A 31 5.24 -4.63 9.93
CA LEU A 31 4.78 -3.89 8.77
C LEU A 31 4.48 -2.46 9.18
N GLU A 32 5.01 -1.49 8.44
CA GLU A 32 4.79 -0.08 8.72
C GLU A 32 4.38 0.67 7.46
N LEU A 33 3.46 1.61 7.63
CA LEU A 33 3.04 2.54 6.57
C LEU A 33 3.24 3.95 7.08
N TYR A 34 3.93 4.80 6.32
CA TYR A 34 4.15 6.19 6.73
C TYR A 34 4.64 7.06 5.59
N HIS A 35 4.61 8.37 5.83
CA HIS A 35 5.20 9.38 4.95
C HIS A 35 6.15 10.21 5.79
N ASP A 36 7.38 10.43 5.31
CA ASP A 36 8.42 11.10 6.11
C ASP A 36 8.56 12.58 5.80
N GLY A 37 7.62 13.17 5.06
CA GLY A 37 7.69 14.55 4.63
C GLY A 37 8.18 14.70 3.20
N THR A 38 8.72 13.64 2.62
CA THR A 38 9.23 13.63 1.26
C THR A 38 8.72 12.42 0.48
N SER A 39 8.78 11.25 1.09
CA SER A 39 8.44 9.98 0.42
C SER A 39 7.50 9.14 1.28
N SER A 40 6.75 8.28 0.63
CA SER A 40 5.84 7.33 1.28
C SER A 40 6.44 5.94 1.26
N TYR A 41 6.19 5.17 2.33
CA TYR A 41 6.80 3.87 2.52
C TYR A 41 5.79 2.83 2.94
N ILE A 42 5.97 1.62 2.41
CA ILE A 42 5.39 0.39 2.91
C ILE A 42 6.58 -0.49 3.25
N VAL A 43 6.81 -0.74 4.54
CA VAL A 43 8.02 -1.44 5.00
C VAL A 43 7.63 -2.73 5.68
N ASN A 44 8.11 -3.84 5.15
CA ASN A 44 7.93 -5.16 5.73
C ASN A 44 9.26 -5.65 6.28
N GLY A 45 9.34 -5.89 7.58
CA GLY A 45 10.59 -6.26 8.25
C GLY A 45 10.82 -7.75 8.42
N THR A 46 9.78 -8.57 8.28
CA THR A 46 9.87 -10.00 8.54
C THR A 46 8.93 -10.76 7.62
N GLY A 47 9.42 -11.85 7.03
CA GLY A 47 8.62 -12.67 6.13
C GLY A 47 8.45 -12.00 4.77
N ASN A 48 7.47 -12.45 4.02
CA ASN A 48 7.18 -11.90 2.70
C ASN A 48 6.10 -10.83 2.77
N LEU A 49 6.20 -9.85 1.90
CA LEU A 49 5.11 -8.91 1.69
C LEU A 49 4.24 -9.43 0.56
N HIS A 50 3.00 -9.75 0.87
CA HIS A 50 2.03 -10.18 -0.13
C HIS A 50 1.11 -9.03 -0.49
N ILE A 51 1.03 -8.72 -1.77
CA ILE A 51 0.06 -7.78 -2.32
C ILE A 51 -0.88 -8.61 -3.18
N ARG A 52 -2.12 -8.77 -2.73
CA ARG A 52 -3.08 -9.67 -3.38
C ARG A 52 -4.36 -8.96 -3.74
N ASN A 53 -4.93 -9.38 -4.84
CA ASN A 53 -6.29 -9.06 -5.21
C ASN A 53 -7.08 -10.37 -5.18
N SER A 54 -8.10 -10.44 -4.35
CA SER A 54 -8.87 -11.68 -4.20
C SER A 54 -9.91 -11.89 -5.30
N GLY A 55 -10.14 -10.88 -6.11
CA GLY A 55 -11.04 -11.00 -7.26
C GLY A 55 -10.29 -11.43 -8.52
N SER A 56 -10.95 -11.29 -9.67
CA SER A 56 -10.36 -11.65 -10.95
C SER A 56 -9.90 -10.42 -11.74
N ASN A 57 -9.72 -9.31 -11.07
CA ASN A 57 -9.23 -8.08 -11.67
C ASN A 57 -7.71 -7.98 -11.59
N HIS A 58 -7.19 -6.78 -11.73
CA HIS A 58 -5.75 -6.54 -11.84
C HIS A 58 -5.17 -5.98 -10.55
N ILE A 59 -3.86 -6.18 -10.38
CA ILE A 59 -3.04 -5.36 -9.48
C ILE A 59 -2.23 -4.45 -10.39
N LYS A 60 -2.33 -3.15 -10.15
CA LYS A 60 -1.68 -2.15 -10.99
C LYS A 60 -0.72 -1.30 -10.19
N ILE A 61 0.43 -0.99 -10.78
CA ILE A 61 1.36 0.01 -10.27
C ILE A 61 1.45 1.08 -11.35
N GLN A 62 0.98 2.29 -11.01
CA GLN A 62 0.84 3.37 -11.98
C GLN A 62 1.73 4.54 -11.60
N PRO A 63 2.63 4.98 -12.48
CA PRO A 63 3.49 6.14 -12.20
C PRO A 63 2.72 7.46 -12.19
N ASN A 64 1.58 7.51 -12.88
CA ASN A 64 0.64 8.61 -12.74
C ASN A 64 -0.76 8.10 -13.07
N PRO A 65 -1.84 8.89 -12.82
CA PRO A 65 -3.21 8.38 -12.96
C PRO A 65 -3.60 7.89 -14.34
N SER A 66 -2.92 8.34 -15.38
CA SER A 66 -3.28 8.01 -16.76
C SER A 66 -2.31 7.03 -17.42
N GLU A 67 -1.31 6.53 -16.69
CA GLU A 67 -0.31 5.61 -17.25
C GLU A 67 -0.24 4.32 -16.45
N GLU A 68 -0.11 3.22 -17.17
CA GLU A 68 0.21 1.92 -16.57
C GLU A 68 1.72 1.80 -16.45
N GLY A 69 2.20 1.24 -15.35
CA GLY A 69 3.60 0.85 -15.19
C GLY A 69 3.74 -0.64 -15.22
N ILE A 70 3.12 -1.30 -14.21
CA ILE A 70 3.08 -2.75 -14.14
C ILE A 70 1.62 -3.15 -13.94
N VAL A 71 1.15 -4.11 -14.72
CA VAL A 71 -0.20 -4.65 -14.58
C VAL A 71 -0.09 -6.16 -14.44
N ALA A 72 -0.52 -6.67 -13.29
CA ALA A 72 -0.59 -8.11 -13.04
C ALA A 72 -2.04 -8.55 -13.16
N THR A 73 -2.33 -9.42 -14.10
CA THR A 73 -3.69 -9.87 -14.41
C THR A 73 -3.93 -11.25 -13.83
N ALA A 74 -5.05 -11.45 -13.13
CA ALA A 74 -5.41 -12.75 -12.58
C ALA A 74 -5.55 -13.76 -13.73
N ASN A 75 -4.87 -14.91 -13.59
CA ASN A 75 -4.85 -15.98 -14.62
C ASN A 75 -4.38 -15.48 -15.99
N GLY A 76 -3.56 -14.43 -15.98
CA GLY A 76 -3.12 -13.80 -17.22
C GLY A 76 -1.68 -13.35 -17.12
N ALA A 77 -1.30 -12.42 -17.99
CA ALA A 77 0.06 -11.95 -18.12
C ALA A 77 0.39 -10.88 -17.09
N VAL A 78 1.69 -10.68 -16.87
CA VAL A 78 2.21 -9.47 -16.23
C VAL A 78 2.70 -8.56 -17.35
N GLY A 79 2.15 -7.36 -17.41
CA GLY A 79 2.54 -6.35 -18.38
C GLY A 79 3.44 -5.31 -17.76
N ILE A 80 4.50 -4.94 -18.45
CA ILE A 80 5.41 -3.88 -18.06
C ILE A 80 5.37 -2.83 -19.17
N TYR A 81 5.21 -1.56 -18.78
CA TYR A 81 4.95 -0.47 -19.72
C TYR A 81 6.06 0.55 -19.70
N TYR A 82 6.31 1.14 -20.85
CA TYR A 82 7.19 2.28 -21.01
C TYR A 82 6.40 3.39 -21.67
N ASP A 83 6.32 4.55 -20.99
CA ASP A 83 5.61 5.72 -21.51
C ASP A 83 4.20 5.37 -21.97
N GLY A 84 3.49 4.57 -21.15
CA GLY A 84 2.12 4.16 -21.43
C GLY A 84 1.99 3.05 -22.46
N VAL A 85 3.09 2.53 -23.00
CA VAL A 85 3.08 1.49 -24.01
C VAL A 85 3.67 0.20 -23.46
N LYS A 86 2.92 -0.89 -23.59
CA LYS A 86 3.34 -2.18 -23.07
C LYS A 86 4.60 -2.67 -23.80
N LYS A 87 5.62 -3.08 -23.05
CA LYS A 87 6.87 -3.58 -23.60
C LYS A 87 7.07 -5.08 -23.34
N PHE A 88 6.55 -5.58 -22.22
CA PHE A 88 6.69 -6.97 -21.85
C PHE A 88 5.37 -7.54 -21.36
#